data_005250fc36dea2693f441f44e55c0b65
#
_entry.id   005250fc36dea2693f441f44e55c0b65
#
_cell.length_a   1.000
_cell.length_b   1.000
_cell.length_c   1.000
_cell.angle_alpha   90.00
_cell.angle_beta   90.00
_cell.angle_gamma   90.00
#
_symmetry.space_group_name_H-M   'P 1'
#
loop_
_entity.id
_entity.type
_entity.pdbx_description
1 polymer ?
#
loop_
_entity_poly.entity_id
_entity_poly.type
_entity_poly.pdbx_seq_one_letter_code
_entity_poly.pdbx_strand_id
1 'polypeptide(L)'
;TRHQYLTVTDEAIKRTIGKTLEESFSILTGITDPEQLESFRQEYRQEADVHMNVNTRLFPDTLSTLKELKKQGARVGIISTKYRFRILSYLEEYLPKDFLDIVVGGEDVKAPKPSPEGVLFALEHLGSTPEETLYIGDSTVDAETARNAGVDFAGVLNGMTTAEELRDYPHKIIMQNLGELVQ
;
A
#
# COMPACT_ATOMS: atom_id res chain seq x y z
N THR A 1 -9.34 13.87 -20.25
CA THR A 1 -9.63 12.41 -20.27
C THR A 1 -9.92 11.97 -21.70
N ARG A 2 -9.29 10.88 -22.17
CA ARG A 2 -9.45 10.36 -23.54
C ARG A 2 -10.89 9.98 -23.88
N HIS A 3 -11.73 9.77 -22.88
CA HIS A 3 -13.11 9.27 -23.02
C HIS A 3 -14.21 10.29 -22.77
N GLN A 4 -13.91 11.60 -22.70
CA GLN A 4 -14.89 12.67 -22.45
C GLN A 4 -15.73 12.51 -21.17
N TYR A 5 -15.26 11.71 -20.19
CA TYR A 5 -15.86 11.61 -18.89
C TYR A 5 -15.59 12.86 -18.04
N LEU A 6 -16.37 13.06 -17.01
CA LEU A 6 -16.28 14.19 -16.09
C LEU A 6 -14.83 14.56 -15.73
N THR A 7 -14.53 15.82 -15.70
CA THR A 7 -13.24 16.31 -15.21
C THR A 7 -13.11 15.95 -13.74
N VAL A 8 -12.21 15.04 -13.43
CA VAL A 8 -11.93 14.61 -12.06
C VAL A 8 -10.80 15.48 -11.51
N THR A 9 -10.95 15.96 -10.28
CA THR A 9 -9.90 16.75 -9.62
C THR A 9 -8.77 15.86 -9.12
N ASP A 10 -7.55 16.40 -9.06
CA ASP A 10 -6.39 15.68 -8.50
C ASP A 10 -6.65 15.22 -7.07
N GLU A 11 -7.35 16.01 -6.28
CA GLU A 11 -7.71 15.67 -4.90
C GLU A 11 -8.65 14.45 -4.85
N ALA A 12 -9.66 14.40 -5.72
CA ALA A 12 -10.55 13.24 -5.81
C ALA A 12 -9.77 11.97 -6.20
N ILE A 13 -8.83 12.06 -7.14
CA ILE A 13 -7.96 10.95 -7.53
C ILE A 13 -7.11 10.49 -6.34
N LYS A 14 -6.45 11.42 -5.66
CA LYS A 14 -5.60 11.12 -4.50
C LYS A 14 -6.36 10.39 -3.38
N ARG A 15 -7.62 10.73 -3.15
CA ARG A 15 -8.48 10.07 -2.13
C ARG A 15 -8.84 8.62 -2.48
N THR A 16 -8.59 8.17 -3.70
CA THR A 16 -8.76 6.75 -4.07
C THR A 16 -7.48 5.92 -3.92
N ILE A 17 -6.35 6.54 -3.57
CA ILE A 17 -5.10 5.82 -3.34
C ILE A 17 -5.29 4.82 -2.18
N GLY A 18 -4.81 3.59 -2.37
CA GLY A 18 -5.01 2.48 -1.42
C GLY A 18 -6.19 1.56 -1.77
N LYS A 19 -7.14 2.03 -2.61
CA LYS A 19 -8.24 1.20 -3.12
C LYS A 19 -7.82 0.39 -4.36
N THR A 20 -8.65 -0.55 -4.75
CA THR A 20 -8.47 -1.23 -6.05
C THR A 20 -8.72 -0.28 -7.22
N LEU A 21 -8.21 -0.63 -8.42
CA LEU A 21 -8.43 0.20 -9.61
C LEU A 21 -9.92 0.27 -9.98
N GLU A 22 -10.65 -0.84 -9.84
CA GLU A 22 -12.08 -0.90 -10.09
C GLU A 22 -12.87 0.03 -9.16
N GLU A 23 -12.60 -0.02 -7.86
CA GLU A 23 -13.21 0.87 -6.88
C GLU A 23 -12.88 2.33 -7.19
N SER A 24 -11.62 2.62 -7.50
CA SER A 24 -11.16 3.97 -7.83
C SER A 24 -11.89 4.50 -9.07
N PHE A 25 -11.94 3.72 -10.15
CA PHE A 25 -12.66 4.13 -11.36
C PHE A 25 -14.16 4.27 -11.10
N SER A 26 -14.78 3.35 -10.37
CA SER A 26 -16.21 3.44 -10.06
C SER A 26 -16.53 4.70 -9.24
N ILE A 27 -15.72 5.02 -8.23
CA ILE A 27 -15.89 6.25 -7.43
C ILE A 27 -15.72 7.50 -8.27
N LEU A 28 -14.71 7.54 -9.15
CA LEU A 28 -14.36 8.72 -9.92
C LEU A 28 -15.27 8.97 -11.13
N THR A 29 -15.87 7.92 -11.69
CA THR A 29 -16.65 8.00 -12.93
C THR A 29 -18.14 7.71 -12.71
N GLY A 30 -18.52 7.07 -11.60
CA GLY A 30 -19.87 6.56 -11.36
C GLY A 30 -20.20 5.28 -12.17
N ILE A 31 -19.23 4.74 -12.91
CA ILE A 31 -19.41 3.55 -13.74
C ILE A 31 -19.24 2.31 -12.88
N THR A 32 -20.16 1.36 -13.03
CA THR A 32 -20.15 0.08 -12.32
C THR A 32 -20.18 -1.11 -13.28
N ASP A 33 -20.24 -0.84 -14.58
CA ASP A 33 -20.24 -1.88 -15.61
C ASP A 33 -18.87 -2.59 -15.66
N PRO A 34 -18.81 -3.93 -15.47
CA PRO A 34 -17.54 -4.64 -15.38
C PRO A 34 -16.68 -4.58 -16.65
N GLU A 35 -17.28 -4.54 -17.84
CA GLU A 35 -16.55 -4.52 -19.10
C GLU A 35 -15.88 -3.16 -19.29
N GLN A 36 -16.58 -2.08 -18.94
CA GLN A 36 -16.02 -0.73 -18.98
C GLN A 36 -14.91 -0.54 -17.94
N LEU A 37 -15.11 -1.04 -16.73
CA LEU A 37 -14.07 -0.99 -15.69
C LEU A 37 -12.82 -1.77 -16.09
N GLU A 38 -12.97 -2.93 -16.72
CA GLU A 38 -11.83 -3.69 -17.25
C GLU A 38 -11.10 -2.95 -18.37
N SER A 39 -11.83 -2.26 -19.25
CA SER A 39 -11.22 -1.40 -20.28
C SER A 39 -10.37 -0.29 -19.64
N PHE A 40 -10.87 0.39 -18.60
CA PHE A 40 -10.11 1.41 -17.88
C PHE A 40 -8.87 0.83 -17.18
N ARG A 41 -8.97 -0.37 -16.61
CA ARG A 41 -7.82 -1.07 -16.03
C ARG A 41 -6.73 -1.34 -17.07
N GLN A 42 -7.10 -1.80 -18.25
CA GLN A 42 -6.15 -2.10 -19.32
C GLN A 42 -5.42 -0.83 -19.80
N GLU A 43 -6.15 0.26 -20.00
CA GLU A 43 -5.53 1.55 -20.35
C GLU A 43 -4.61 2.06 -19.23
N TYR A 44 -5.06 2.02 -17.99
CA TYR A 44 -4.23 2.41 -16.85
C TYR A 44 -2.95 1.57 -16.76
N ARG A 45 -3.03 0.25 -17.00
CA ARG A 45 -1.85 -0.63 -16.98
C ARG A 45 -0.84 -0.21 -18.03
N GLN A 46 -1.27 0.09 -19.26
CA GLN A 46 -0.39 0.53 -20.34
C GLN A 46 0.32 1.85 -19.97
N GLU A 47 -0.42 2.83 -19.45
CA GLU A 47 0.18 4.10 -19.01
C GLU A 47 1.10 3.93 -17.80
N ALA A 48 0.70 3.08 -16.85
CA ALA A 48 1.49 2.80 -15.68
C ALA A 48 2.83 2.11 -16.01
N ASP A 49 2.85 1.21 -16.97
CA ASP A 49 4.08 0.54 -17.42
C ASP A 49 5.14 1.53 -17.93
N VAL A 50 4.69 2.63 -18.54
CA VAL A 50 5.58 3.64 -19.10
C VAL A 50 6.00 4.68 -18.05
N HIS A 51 5.10 5.08 -17.17
CA HIS A 51 5.27 6.30 -16.36
C HIS A 51 5.46 6.07 -14.87
N MET A 52 5.10 4.90 -14.34
CA MET A 52 5.06 4.69 -12.89
C MET A 52 6.45 4.79 -12.26
N ASN A 53 7.43 4.03 -12.73
CA ASN A 53 8.75 4.00 -12.12
C ASN A 53 9.47 5.35 -12.25
N VAL A 54 9.30 6.05 -13.39
CA VAL A 54 9.92 7.37 -13.62
C VAL A 54 9.41 8.42 -12.64
N ASN A 55 8.13 8.34 -12.26
CA ASN A 55 7.46 9.31 -11.39
C ASN A 55 7.38 8.89 -9.92
N THR A 56 7.76 7.66 -9.59
CA THR A 56 7.79 7.18 -8.19
C THR A 56 9.08 7.62 -7.50
N ARG A 57 8.99 8.00 -6.24
CA ARG A 57 10.13 8.33 -5.38
C ARG A 57 9.92 7.72 -4.00
N LEU A 58 10.97 7.22 -3.40
CA LEU A 58 10.96 6.84 -1.99
C LEU A 58 10.97 8.10 -1.12
N PHE A 59 10.27 8.03 0.00
CA PHE A 59 10.41 9.06 1.02
C PHE A 59 11.83 9.04 1.61
N PRO A 60 12.37 10.20 2.03
CA PRO A 60 13.79 10.31 2.39
C PRO A 60 14.27 9.28 3.42
N ASP A 61 13.46 8.98 4.43
CA ASP A 61 13.85 8.12 5.54
C ASP A 61 13.63 6.62 5.28
N THR A 62 13.01 6.26 4.16
CA THR A 62 12.59 4.87 3.90
C THR A 62 13.76 3.90 3.95
N LEU A 63 14.82 4.16 3.17
CA LEU A 63 15.94 3.22 3.06
C LEU A 63 16.75 3.10 4.35
N SER A 64 16.98 4.20 5.06
CA SER A 64 17.69 4.19 6.33
C SER A 64 16.93 3.43 7.39
N THR A 65 15.62 3.65 7.49
CA THR A 65 14.76 2.96 8.45
C THR A 65 14.70 1.46 8.18
N LEU A 66 14.47 1.06 6.92
CA LEU A 66 14.43 -0.37 6.56
C LEU A 66 15.75 -1.08 6.86
N LYS A 67 16.89 -0.44 6.57
CA LYS A 67 18.21 -0.99 6.88
C LYS A 67 18.44 -1.13 8.38
N GLU A 68 18.01 -0.15 9.17
CA GLU A 68 18.17 -0.21 10.62
C GLU A 68 17.28 -1.31 11.22
N LEU A 69 16.04 -1.46 10.77
CA LEU A 69 15.15 -2.55 11.20
C LEU A 69 15.77 -3.93 10.89
N LYS A 70 16.30 -4.13 9.69
CA LYS A 70 16.98 -5.37 9.32
C LYS A 70 18.21 -5.64 10.19
N LYS A 71 18.98 -4.62 10.50
CA LYS A 71 20.14 -4.72 11.41
C LYS A 71 19.74 -5.12 12.84
N GLN A 72 18.57 -4.67 13.29
CA GLN A 72 17.98 -5.07 14.58
C GLN A 72 17.35 -6.48 14.53
N GLY A 73 17.40 -7.16 13.39
CA GLY A 73 16.89 -8.53 13.22
C GLY A 73 15.40 -8.60 12.86
N ALA A 74 14.76 -7.47 12.56
CA ALA A 74 13.38 -7.48 12.11
C ALA A 74 13.24 -8.08 10.71
N ARG A 75 12.18 -8.85 10.50
CA ARG A 75 11.72 -9.26 9.17
C ARG A 75 10.85 -8.14 8.59
N VAL A 76 11.10 -7.80 7.33
CA VAL A 76 10.46 -6.67 6.67
C VAL A 76 9.73 -7.14 5.41
N GLY A 77 8.44 -6.83 5.31
CA GLY A 77 7.61 -7.17 4.16
C GLY A 77 6.80 -5.98 3.64
N ILE A 78 6.26 -6.16 2.44
CA ILE A 78 5.33 -5.21 1.82
C ILE A 78 4.03 -5.94 1.50
N ILE A 79 2.89 -5.30 1.83
CA ILE A 79 1.55 -5.73 1.44
C ILE A 79 0.88 -4.58 0.70
N SER A 80 0.50 -4.80 -0.56
CA SER A 80 0.01 -3.73 -1.42
C SER A 80 -1.10 -4.21 -2.35
N THR A 81 -1.96 -3.30 -2.77
CA THR A 81 -2.92 -3.51 -3.86
C THR A 81 -2.25 -3.44 -5.24
N LYS A 82 -1.01 -2.97 -5.33
CA LYS A 82 -0.21 -2.99 -6.57
C LYS A 82 0.28 -4.41 -6.85
N TYR A 83 0.53 -4.71 -8.12
CA TYR A 83 1.15 -5.98 -8.51
C TYR A 83 2.57 -6.10 -7.97
N ARG A 84 2.90 -7.28 -7.44
CA ARG A 84 4.22 -7.59 -6.85
C ARG A 84 5.38 -7.27 -7.78
N PHE A 85 5.28 -7.65 -9.06
CA PHE A 85 6.35 -7.39 -10.03
C PHE A 85 6.66 -5.90 -10.19
N ARG A 86 5.67 -5.01 -10.08
CA ARG A 86 5.86 -3.56 -10.16
C ARG A 86 6.57 -3.00 -8.93
N ILE A 87 6.26 -3.55 -7.76
CA ILE A 87 6.93 -3.19 -6.51
C ILE A 87 8.40 -3.60 -6.60
N LEU A 88 8.65 -4.84 -6.97
CA LEU A 88 10.01 -5.38 -7.06
C LEU A 88 10.85 -4.65 -8.12
N SER A 89 10.33 -4.45 -9.33
CA SER A 89 11.08 -3.76 -10.40
C SER A 89 11.49 -2.33 -10.02
N TYR A 90 10.67 -1.64 -9.23
CA TYR A 90 11.02 -0.32 -8.73
C TYR A 90 12.09 -0.38 -7.62
N LEU A 91 11.96 -1.33 -6.70
CA LEU A 91 12.86 -1.45 -5.54
C LEU A 91 14.25 -2.00 -5.90
N GLU A 92 14.40 -2.71 -7.01
CA GLU A 92 15.68 -3.23 -7.50
C GLU A 92 16.75 -2.13 -7.69
N GLU A 93 16.34 -0.88 -7.91
CA GLU A 93 17.25 0.27 -7.99
C GLU A 93 17.81 0.68 -6.62
N TYR A 94 17.16 0.34 -5.52
CA TYR A 94 17.44 0.86 -4.18
C TYR A 94 17.87 -0.21 -3.18
N LEU A 95 17.41 -1.44 -3.36
CA LEU A 95 17.57 -2.53 -2.41
C LEU A 95 18.11 -3.79 -3.11
N PRO A 96 18.95 -4.59 -2.43
CA PRO A 96 19.32 -5.92 -2.92
C PRO A 96 18.09 -6.79 -3.14
N LYS A 97 18.16 -7.71 -4.09
CA LYS A 97 17.04 -8.57 -4.51
C LYS A 97 16.33 -9.28 -3.35
N ASP A 98 17.07 -9.74 -2.36
CA ASP A 98 16.56 -10.51 -1.22
C ASP A 98 16.49 -9.68 0.07
N PHE A 99 16.41 -8.36 -0.05
CA PHE A 99 16.35 -7.47 1.11
C PHE A 99 15.02 -7.60 1.87
N LEU A 100 13.91 -7.66 1.15
CA LEU A 100 12.58 -7.87 1.73
C LEU A 100 12.34 -9.37 1.94
N ASP A 101 11.81 -9.70 3.12
CA ASP A 101 11.54 -11.10 3.47
C ASP A 101 10.26 -11.62 2.80
N ILE A 102 9.32 -10.70 2.46
CA ILE A 102 8.12 -11.01 1.67
C ILE A 102 7.59 -9.77 0.95
N VAL A 103 7.00 -9.97 -0.22
CA VAL A 103 6.18 -8.97 -0.92
C VAL A 103 4.87 -9.64 -1.35
N VAL A 104 3.76 -9.12 -0.85
CA VAL A 104 2.40 -9.55 -1.21
C VAL A 104 1.78 -8.47 -2.08
N GLY A 105 1.53 -8.78 -3.33
CA GLY A 105 0.85 -7.92 -4.30
C GLY A 105 -0.64 -8.19 -4.39
N GLY A 106 -1.35 -7.36 -5.14
CA GLY A 106 -2.79 -7.51 -5.32
C GLY A 106 -3.20 -8.82 -6.01
N GLU A 107 -2.30 -9.42 -6.78
CA GLU A 107 -2.51 -10.72 -7.45
C GLU A 107 -2.32 -11.93 -6.52
N ASP A 108 -1.74 -11.75 -5.35
CA ASP A 108 -1.43 -12.84 -4.42
C ASP A 108 -2.60 -13.15 -3.47
N VAL A 109 -3.63 -12.29 -3.47
CA VAL A 109 -4.80 -12.40 -2.59
C VAL A 109 -6.10 -12.43 -3.38
N LYS A 110 -7.11 -13.09 -2.84
CA LYS A 110 -8.46 -13.12 -3.43
C LYS A 110 -9.27 -11.88 -3.04
N ALA A 111 -9.09 -11.43 -1.82
CA ALA A 111 -9.75 -10.26 -1.28
C ALA A 111 -8.72 -9.16 -0.97
N PRO A 112 -8.85 -7.97 -1.61
CA PRO A 112 -7.95 -6.85 -1.36
C PRO A 112 -8.16 -6.25 0.04
N LYS A 113 -7.25 -5.41 0.47
CA LYS A 113 -7.44 -4.58 1.68
C LYS A 113 -8.79 -3.86 1.64
N PRO A 114 -9.55 -3.81 2.74
CA PRO A 114 -9.18 -4.10 4.11
C PRO A 114 -9.31 -5.57 4.55
N SER A 115 -9.39 -6.54 3.63
CA SER A 115 -9.29 -7.95 3.99
C SER A 115 -7.95 -8.22 4.68
N PRO A 116 -7.90 -9.04 5.74
CA PRO A 116 -6.68 -9.42 6.41
C PRO A 116 -5.83 -10.45 5.64
N GLU A 117 -6.32 -10.96 4.51
CA GLU A 117 -5.75 -12.09 3.78
C GLU A 117 -4.26 -11.91 3.50
N GLY A 118 -3.85 -10.74 2.99
CA GLY A 118 -2.45 -10.46 2.70
C GLY A 118 -1.55 -10.42 3.93
N VAL A 119 -2.06 -9.92 5.05
CA VAL A 119 -1.31 -9.90 6.33
C VAL A 119 -1.18 -11.31 6.86
N LEU A 120 -2.26 -12.07 6.91
CA LEU A 120 -2.25 -13.46 7.40
C LEU A 120 -1.36 -14.36 6.55
N PHE A 121 -1.38 -14.18 5.22
CA PHE A 121 -0.47 -14.86 4.31
C PHE A 121 1.01 -14.53 4.63
N ALA A 122 1.30 -13.25 4.88
CA ALA A 122 2.66 -12.83 5.24
C ALA A 122 3.10 -13.41 6.59
N LEU A 123 2.24 -13.43 7.60
CA LEU A 123 2.53 -14.02 8.91
C LEU A 123 2.86 -15.51 8.80
N GLU A 124 2.04 -16.26 8.07
CA GLU A 124 2.27 -17.70 7.84
C GLU A 124 3.61 -17.93 7.15
N HIS A 125 3.89 -17.18 6.08
CA HIS A 125 5.12 -17.31 5.30
C HIS A 125 6.36 -16.97 6.11
N LEU A 126 6.28 -15.95 6.95
CA LEU A 126 7.38 -15.52 7.81
C LEU A 126 7.49 -16.35 9.11
N GLY A 127 6.51 -17.19 9.43
CA GLY A 127 6.44 -17.86 10.72
C GLY A 127 6.40 -16.88 11.89
N SER A 128 5.63 -15.79 11.74
CA SER A 128 5.42 -14.75 12.75
C SER A 128 4.01 -14.84 13.32
N THR A 129 3.81 -14.23 14.48
CA THR A 129 2.48 -14.14 15.11
C THR A 129 1.94 -12.71 15.04
N PRO A 130 0.62 -12.51 15.21
CA PRO A 130 0.04 -11.18 15.26
C PRO A 130 0.66 -10.29 16.34
N GLU A 131 0.99 -10.84 17.50
CA GLU A 131 1.56 -10.12 18.66
C GLU A 131 2.99 -9.63 18.41
N GLU A 132 3.71 -10.27 17.47
CA GLU A 132 5.09 -9.92 17.10
C GLU A 132 5.14 -9.02 15.86
N THR A 133 3.97 -8.61 15.35
CA THR A 133 3.87 -7.94 14.05
C THR A 133 3.30 -6.53 14.18
N LEU A 134 3.99 -5.57 13.59
CA LEU A 134 3.53 -4.21 13.42
C LEU A 134 3.22 -3.96 11.94
N TYR A 135 1.97 -3.63 11.64
CA TYR A 135 1.56 -3.18 10.31
C TYR A 135 1.67 -1.66 10.22
N ILE A 136 2.36 -1.14 9.22
CA ILE A 136 2.57 0.28 9.02
C ILE A 136 1.87 0.71 7.75
N GLY A 137 1.05 1.76 7.83
CA GLY A 137 0.31 2.26 6.69
C GLY A 137 -0.06 3.74 6.82
N ASP A 138 -0.51 4.33 5.71
CA ASP A 138 -0.80 5.74 5.58
C ASP A 138 -2.30 6.04 5.35
N SER A 139 -3.15 5.01 5.44
CA SER A 139 -4.57 5.14 5.13
C SER A 139 -5.46 4.44 6.17
N THR A 140 -6.72 4.84 6.20
CA THR A 140 -7.76 4.17 7.00
C THR A 140 -7.97 2.71 6.56
N VAL A 141 -7.75 2.42 5.27
CA VAL A 141 -7.79 1.05 4.75
C VAL A 141 -6.69 0.18 5.37
N ASP A 142 -5.50 0.74 5.59
CA ASP A 142 -4.38 0.04 6.25
C ASP A 142 -4.70 -0.22 7.73
N ALA A 143 -5.20 0.80 8.43
CA ALA A 143 -5.61 0.67 9.84
C ALA A 143 -6.70 -0.39 10.01
N GLU A 144 -7.66 -0.43 9.11
CA GLU A 144 -8.72 -1.43 9.10
C GLU A 144 -8.18 -2.83 8.77
N THR A 145 -7.23 -2.94 7.84
CA THR A 145 -6.55 -4.20 7.51
C THR A 145 -5.82 -4.76 8.73
N ALA A 146 -5.06 -3.93 9.43
CA ALA A 146 -4.34 -4.33 10.65
C ALA A 146 -5.31 -4.80 11.73
N ARG A 147 -6.39 -4.05 11.97
CA ARG A 147 -7.46 -4.42 12.92
C ARG A 147 -8.07 -5.78 12.56
N ASN A 148 -8.41 -5.99 11.30
CA ASN A 148 -9.03 -7.23 10.82
C ASN A 148 -8.08 -8.43 10.90
N ALA A 149 -6.77 -8.20 10.78
CA ALA A 149 -5.74 -9.23 10.93
C ALA A 149 -5.34 -9.48 12.40
N GLY A 150 -5.77 -8.61 13.32
CA GLY A 150 -5.40 -8.72 14.73
C GLY A 150 -3.96 -8.33 15.05
N VAL A 151 -3.30 -7.58 14.16
CA VAL A 151 -1.93 -7.09 14.35
C VAL A 151 -1.92 -5.64 14.86
N ASP A 152 -0.83 -5.25 15.50
CA ASP A 152 -0.61 -3.85 15.89
C ASP A 152 -0.48 -2.95 14.67
N PHE A 153 -0.97 -1.70 14.78
CA PHE A 153 -0.91 -0.71 13.70
C PHE A 153 -0.08 0.51 14.11
N ALA A 154 0.72 1.00 13.16
CA ALA A 154 1.37 2.30 13.21
C ALA A 154 0.97 3.12 11.99
N GLY A 155 0.43 4.31 12.21
CA GLY A 155 0.10 5.25 11.13
C GLY A 155 1.33 6.07 10.72
N VAL A 156 1.48 6.35 9.42
CA VAL A 156 2.49 7.29 8.91
C VAL A 156 1.82 8.34 8.03
N LEU A 157 2.09 9.62 8.29
CA LEU A 157 1.40 10.74 7.64
C LEU A 157 2.03 11.12 6.28
N ASN A 158 2.36 10.11 5.48
CA ASN A 158 2.92 10.28 4.14
C ASN A 158 1.86 10.25 3.03
N GLY A 159 0.62 9.88 3.38
CA GLY A 159 -0.52 9.79 2.46
C GLY A 159 -1.45 10.99 2.55
N MET A 160 -2.71 10.76 2.16
CA MET A 160 -3.78 11.77 2.18
C MET A 160 -4.63 11.71 3.45
N THR A 161 -4.49 10.67 4.26
CA THR A 161 -5.25 10.49 5.50
C THR A 161 -4.62 11.33 6.60
N THR A 162 -5.44 12.07 7.32
CA THR A 162 -5.00 12.90 8.42
C THR A 162 -4.74 12.10 9.69
N ALA A 163 -3.97 12.67 10.61
CA ALA A 163 -3.77 12.06 11.92
C ALA A 163 -5.08 11.89 12.70
N GLU A 164 -6.05 12.78 12.49
CA GLU A 164 -7.36 12.72 13.13
C GLU A 164 -8.14 11.49 12.64
N GLU A 165 -8.19 11.26 11.32
CA GLU A 165 -8.83 10.09 10.73
C GLU A 165 -8.18 8.78 11.19
N LEU A 166 -6.84 8.74 11.33
CA LEU A 166 -6.15 7.54 11.81
C LEU A 166 -6.37 7.28 13.31
N ARG A 167 -6.61 8.32 14.13
CA ARG A 167 -6.89 8.16 15.56
C ARG A 167 -8.19 7.41 15.86
N ASP A 168 -9.11 7.35 14.90
CA ASP A 168 -10.37 6.61 15.04
C ASP A 168 -10.15 5.07 15.02
N TYR A 169 -8.93 4.62 14.69
CA TYR A 169 -8.55 3.21 14.65
C TYR A 169 -7.59 2.85 15.79
N PRO A 170 -7.61 1.61 16.29
CA PRO A 170 -6.57 1.12 17.21
C PRO A 170 -5.18 1.30 16.59
N HIS A 171 -4.27 1.95 17.31
CA HIS A 171 -2.91 2.21 16.86
C HIS A 171 -1.92 2.26 18.02
N LYS A 172 -0.65 1.95 17.77
CA LYS A 172 0.45 2.13 18.72
C LYS A 172 1.01 3.54 18.67
N ILE A 173 1.19 4.06 17.45
CA ILE A 173 1.75 5.37 17.19
C ILE A 173 1.24 5.91 15.85
N ILE A 174 1.21 7.24 15.72
CA ILE A 174 1.02 7.94 14.44
C ILE A 174 2.24 8.85 14.24
N MET A 175 3.00 8.58 13.19
CA MET A 175 4.30 9.18 12.87
C MET A 175 4.18 10.19 11.75
N GLN A 176 4.99 11.24 11.77
CA GLN A 176 5.10 12.19 10.65
C GLN A 176 5.83 11.56 9.46
N ASN A 177 6.81 10.72 9.74
CA ASN A 177 7.62 10.01 8.74
C ASN A 177 8.07 8.66 9.30
N LEU A 178 8.51 7.77 8.42
CA LEU A 178 8.90 6.42 8.79
C LEU A 178 10.15 6.37 9.69
N GLY A 179 11.00 7.42 9.64
CA GLY A 179 12.21 7.50 10.45
C GLY A 179 11.97 7.52 11.96
N GLU A 180 10.78 7.95 12.40
CA GLU A 180 10.42 7.95 13.83
C GLU A 180 10.31 6.54 14.42
N LEU A 181 10.19 5.51 13.59
CA LEU A 181 10.11 4.12 14.02
C LEU A 181 11.39 3.59 14.67
N VAL A 182 12.54 4.19 14.36
CA VAL A 182 13.87 3.73 14.78
C VAL A 182 14.63 4.77 15.62
N GLN A 183 13.94 5.82 16.06
CA GLN A 183 14.44 6.81 17.00
C GLN A 183 14.08 6.37 18.40
#